data_70398314e6b5c9d18ac658807e42af78
#
_entry.id   70398314e6b5c9d18ac658807e42af78
#
_cell.length_a   1.000
_cell.length_b   1.000
_cell.length_c   1.000
_cell.angle_alpha   90.00
_cell.angle_beta   90.00
_cell.angle_gamma   90.00
#
_symmetry.space_group_name_H-M   'P 1'
#
loop_
_entity.id
_entity.type
_entity.pdbx_description
1 polymer ?
#
loop_
_entity_poly.entity_id
_entity_poly.type
_entity_poly.pdbx_seq_one_letter_code
_entity_poly.pdbx_strand_id
1 'polypeptide(L)'
;MNCKLTGFNTCIAAATLLLCSSPLVHAADNCAGVDVLVTQTSETTEIAKNHTISIWKAFSVLSSPDSIYNNTTGECSGVILTTPDGKTQSMGYCARKDKDGDTHSISWHSAPGADKGMWKSTGGTGKFAGKQNSGWFQFAVGDGKMAVTNWGGTCQ
;
A
#
# COMPACT_ATOMS: atom_id res chain seq x y z
N MET A 1 61.45 -34.09 50.42
CA MET A 1 60.70 -32.84 50.39
C MET A 1 59.72 -32.94 49.25
N ASN A 2 58.43 -33.07 49.60
CA ASN A 2 57.33 -33.35 48.62
C ASN A 2 56.76 -32.07 48.11
N CYS A 3 56.71 -31.90 46.80
CA CYS A 3 55.94 -30.82 46.13
C CYS A 3 54.77 -31.45 45.44
N LYS A 4 53.53 -31.16 45.93
CA LYS A 4 52.26 -31.57 45.34
C LYS A 4 51.87 -30.57 44.24
N LEU A 5 51.66 -31.08 43.04
CA LEU A 5 51.00 -30.34 42.00
C LEU A 5 49.49 -30.42 42.23
N THR A 6 48.83 -29.23 42.33
CA THR A 6 47.38 -29.06 42.32
C THR A 6 46.94 -28.79 40.91
N GLY A 7 46.00 -29.64 40.44
CA GLY A 7 45.42 -29.52 39.10
C GLY A 7 44.44 -28.34 38.97
N PHE A 8 44.56 -27.59 37.87
CA PHE A 8 43.61 -26.59 37.45
C PHE A 8 42.54 -27.25 36.58
N ASN A 9 41.34 -27.34 37.09
CA ASN A 9 40.15 -27.71 36.30
C ASN A 9 39.64 -26.48 35.56
N THR A 10 39.84 -26.46 34.26
CA THR A 10 39.25 -25.44 33.36
C THR A 10 37.86 -25.89 32.94
N CYS A 11 36.83 -25.31 33.55
CA CYS A 11 35.45 -25.45 33.07
C CYS A 11 35.26 -24.61 31.80
N ILE A 12 35.17 -25.27 30.66
CA ILE A 12 34.74 -24.64 29.40
C ILE A 12 33.21 -24.57 29.43
N ALA A 13 32.68 -23.36 29.67
CA ALA A 13 31.27 -23.08 29.52
C ALA A 13 30.95 -22.89 28.03
N ALA A 14 30.32 -23.87 27.42
CA ALA A 14 29.78 -23.77 26.07
C ALA A 14 28.52 -22.89 26.10
N ALA A 15 28.64 -21.64 25.66
CA ALA A 15 27.52 -20.75 25.46
C ALA A 15 26.82 -21.13 24.14
N THR A 16 25.70 -21.85 24.25
CA THR A 16 24.82 -22.17 23.12
C THR A 16 24.01 -20.91 22.76
N LEU A 17 24.42 -20.20 21.72
CA LEU A 17 23.59 -19.12 21.11
C LEU A 17 22.37 -19.77 20.44
N LEU A 18 21.21 -19.71 21.08
CA LEU A 18 19.93 -19.96 20.45
C LEU A 18 19.63 -18.76 19.51
N LEU A 19 19.90 -18.94 18.25
CA LEU A 19 19.37 -18.07 17.18
C LEU A 19 17.86 -18.27 17.14
N CYS A 20 17.10 -17.39 17.82
CA CYS A 20 15.66 -17.24 17.62
C CYS A 20 15.44 -16.68 16.21
N SER A 21 15.30 -17.56 15.22
CA SER A 21 14.73 -17.19 13.93
C SER A 21 13.24 -16.90 14.14
N SER A 22 12.92 -15.61 14.38
CA SER A 22 11.53 -15.18 14.35
C SER A 22 10.99 -15.41 12.95
N PRO A 23 9.92 -16.20 12.77
CA PRO A 23 9.27 -16.29 11.47
C PRO A 23 8.81 -14.88 11.11
N LEU A 24 9.15 -14.42 9.89
CA LEU A 24 8.53 -13.26 9.28
C LEU A 24 7.04 -13.60 9.10
N VAL A 25 6.24 -13.26 10.09
CA VAL A 25 4.79 -13.30 9.96
C VAL A 25 4.45 -12.24 8.92
N HIS A 26 4.17 -12.66 7.69
CA HIS A 26 3.49 -11.81 6.74
C HIS A 26 2.14 -11.50 7.39
N ALA A 27 1.95 -10.25 7.80
CA ALA A 27 0.65 -9.81 8.27
C ALA A 27 -0.35 -10.09 7.13
N ALA A 28 -1.29 -11.00 7.37
CA ALA A 28 -2.39 -11.24 6.45
C ALA A 28 -3.17 -9.93 6.28
N ASP A 29 -3.75 -9.72 5.09
CA ASP A 29 -4.65 -8.60 4.86
C ASP A 29 -5.72 -8.61 5.95
N ASN A 30 -5.79 -7.54 6.74
CA ASN A 30 -6.77 -7.39 7.81
C ASN A 30 -7.82 -6.32 7.48
N CYS A 31 -7.77 -5.76 6.29
CA CYS A 31 -8.78 -4.88 5.74
C CYS A 31 -8.90 -5.09 4.24
N ALA A 32 -10.13 -4.99 3.76
CA ALA A 32 -10.45 -5.03 2.35
C ALA A 32 -11.70 -4.20 2.06
N GLY A 33 -11.90 -3.83 0.83
CA GLY A 33 -13.07 -3.04 0.45
C GLY A 33 -13.12 -2.72 -1.03
N VAL A 34 -13.98 -1.78 -1.32
CA VAL A 34 -14.22 -1.24 -2.66
C VAL A 34 -14.01 0.26 -2.63
N ASP A 35 -13.37 0.79 -3.65
CA ASP A 35 -13.26 2.22 -3.91
C ASP A 35 -13.96 2.54 -5.23
N VAL A 36 -14.94 3.41 -5.18
CA VAL A 36 -15.65 3.92 -6.35
C VAL A 36 -15.06 5.28 -6.70
N LEU A 37 -14.52 5.40 -7.89
CA LEU A 37 -13.88 6.60 -8.44
C LEU A 37 -14.79 7.20 -9.51
N VAL A 38 -15.22 8.44 -9.32
CA VAL A 38 -15.99 9.20 -10.32
C VAL A 38 -15.08 10.24 -10.94
N THR A 39 -14.75 10.07 -12.21
CA THR A 39 -13.83 10.96 -12.95
C THR A 39 -14.40 12.37 -13.03
N GLN A 40 -13.65 13.34 -12.54
CA GLN A 40 -13.98 14.76 -12.63
C GLN A 40 -13.30 15.41 -13.84
N THR A 41 -12.02 15.08 -14.04
CA THR A 41 -11.25 15.54 -15.21
C THR A 41 -10.33 14.44 -15.69
N SER A 42 -10.12 14.40 -17.00
CA SER A 42 -9.13 13.52 -17.62
C SER A 42 -8.63 14.16 -18.91
N GLU A 43 -7.31 14.33 -19.00
CA GLU A 43 -6.63 14.87 -20.17
C GLU A 43 -5.60 13.85 -20.65
N THR A 44 -5.66 13.51 -21.94
CA THR A 44 -4.73 12.57 -22.55
C THR A 44 -3.96 13.25 -23.65
N THR A 45 -2.63 13.14 -23.61
CA THR A 45 -1.72 13.63 -24.63
C THR A 45 -1.01 12.45 -25.27
N GLU A 46 -1.00 12.39 -26.59
CA GLU A 46 -0.17 11.48 -27.35
C GLU A 46 1.25 12.07 -27.46
N ILE A 47 2.25 11.39 -26.89
CA ILE A 47 3.66 11.81 -26.90
C ILE A 47 4.46 11.14 -28.03
N ALA A 48 3.96 10.02 -28.54
CA ALA A 48 4.43 9.34 -29.74
C ALA A 48 3.33 8.38 -30.21
N LYS A 49 3.48 7.77 -31.38
CA LYS A 49 2.51 6.82 -31.92
C LYS A 49 2.19 5.71 -30.89
N ASN A 50 0.92 5.61 -30.49
CA ASN A 50 0.42 4.68 -29.47
C ASN A 50 1.11 4.82 -28.10
N HIS A 51 1.69 5.98 -27.81
CA HIS A 51 2.32 6.27 -26.52
C HIS A 51 1.65 7.50 -25.94
N THR A 52 0.88 7.31 -24.88
CA THR A 52 0.06 8.38 -24.29
C THR A 52 0.37 8.58 -22.82
N ILE A 53 0.19 9.81 -22.37
CA ILE A 53 0.13 10.17 -20.97
C ILE A 53 -1.24 10.73 -20.67
N SER A 54 -1.91 10.23 -19.64
CA SER A 54 -3.19 10.73 -19.16
C SER A 54 -3.04 11.25 -17.75
N ILE A 55 -3.48 12.48 -17.51
CA ILE A 55 -3.56 13.08 -16.18
C ILE A 55 -5.04 13.15 -15.81
N TRP A 56 -5.40 12.67 -14.63
CA TRP A 56 -6.78 12.59 -14.21
C TRP A 56 -6.99 12.97 -12.75
N LYS A 57 -8.24 13.39 -12.46
CA LYS A 57 -8.78 13.56 -11.12
C LYS A 57 -10.10 12.82 -11.01
N ALA A 58 -10.38 12.26 -9.85
CA ALA A 58 -11.64 11.62 -9.54
C ALA A 58 -12.05 11.90 -8.10
N PHE A 59 -13.35 11.98 -7.87
CA PHE A 59 -13.93 11.86 -6.54
C PHE A 59 -13.98 10.39 -6.17
N SER A 60 -13.58 10.08 -4.94
CA SER A 60 -13.45 8.72 -4.42
C SER A 60 -14.40 8.51 -3.25
N VAL A 61 -15.10 7.39 -3.26
CA VAL A 61 -15.92 6.89 -2.16
C VAL A 61 -15.45 5.49 -1.81
N LEU A 62 -14.89 5.34 -0.63
CA LEU A 62 -14.32 4.09 -0.17
C LEU A 62 -15.25 3.41 0.83
N SER A 63 -15.56 2.14 0.59
CA SER A 63 -16.35 1.28 1.45
C SER A 63 -15.52 0.10 1.93
N SER A 64 -15.43 -0.06 3.25
CA SER A 64 -14.69 -1.14 3.92
C SER A 64 -15.24 -1.35 5.32
N PRO A 65 -16.36 -2.08 5.47
CA PRO A 65 -17.12 -2.15 6.71
C PRO A 65 -16.31 -2.46 7.98
N ASP A 66 -15.26 -3.26 7.84
CA ASP A 66 -14.46 -3.76 8.96
C ASP A 66 -13.14 -2.99 9.15
N SER A 67 -13.00 -1.81 8.54
CA SER A 67 -11.76 -1.04 8.65
C SER A 67 -11.97 0.41 9.08
N ILE A 68 -10.89 1.04 9.57
CA ILE A 68 -10.88 2.47 9.91
C ILE A 68 -11.16 3.37 8.68
N TYR A 69 -11.00 2.84 7.47
CA TYR A 69 -11.22 3.55 6.21
C TYR A 69 -12.66 3.55 5.73
N ASN A 70 -13.56 2.85 6.44
CA ASN A 70 -14.95 2.75 6.01
C ASN A 70 -15.63 4.11 5.86
N ASN A 71 -16.37 4.27 4.75
CA ASN A 71 -17.11 5.49 4.41
C ASN A 71 -16.24 6.77 4.37
N THR A 72 -14.98 6.64 3.95
CA THR A 72 -14.16 7.82 3.66
C THR A 72 -14.38 8.29 2.24
N THR A 73 -14.37 9.61 2.05
CA THR A 73 -14.58 10.25 0.75
C THR A 73 -13.54 11.32 0.50
N GLY A 74 -13.23 11.57 -0.75
CA GLY A 74 -12.27 12.63 -1.10
C GLY A 74 -11.83 12.58 -2.54
N GLU A 75 -10.64 13.05 -2.82
CA GLU A 75 -10.11 13.17 -4.16
C GLU A 75 -8.90 12.28 -4.39
N CYS A 76 -8.84 11.69 -5.56
CA CYS A 76 -7.68 11.01 -6.12
C CYS A 76 -7.21 11.74 -7.37
N SER A 77 -5.89 11.81 -7.53
CA SER A 77 -5.27 12.35 -8.74
C SER A 77 -4.11 11.46 -9.15
N GLY A 78 -3.93 11.30 -10.45
CA GLY A 78 -2.86 10.45 -10.93
C GLY A 78 -2.53 10.62 -12.39
N VAL A 79 -1.51 9.88 -12.78
CA VAL A 79 -0.99 9.80 -14.15
C VAL A 79 -1.04 8.35 -14.59
N ILE A 80 -1.48 8.13 -15.83
CA ILE A 80 -1.40 6.84 -16.51
C ILE A 80 -0.51 7.03 -17.73
N LEU A 81 0.52 6.22 -17.84
CA LEU A 81 1.36 6.11 -19.03
C LEU A 81 0.98 4.83 -19.77
N THR A 82 0.63 4.95 -21.06
CA THR A 82 0.40 3.80 -21.95
C THR A 82 1.54 3.73 -22.95
N THR A 83 2.23 2.61 -22.97
CA THR A 83 3.35 2.35 -23.88
C THR A 83 2.87 1.83 -25.23
N PRO A 84 3.70 1.88 -26.30
CA PRO A 84 3.30 1.43 -27.64
C PRO A 84 2.86 -0.04 -27.74
N ASP A 85 3.28 -0.90 -26.81
CA ASP A 85 2.85 -2.30 -26.69
C ASP A 85 1.54 -2.46 -25.91
N GLY A 86 0.87 -1.35 -25.58
CA GLY A 86 -0.42 -1.32 -24.89
C GLY A 86 -0.37 -1.55 -23.40
N LYS A 87 0.81 -1.68 -22.80
CA LYS A 87 0.94 -1.80 -21.35
C LYS A 87 0.75 -0.44 -20.70
N THR A 88 0.09 -0.45 -19.56
CA THR A 88 -0.10 0.75 -18.73
C THR A 88 0.67 0.63 -17.44
N GLN A 89 1.23 1.75 -17.00
CA GLN A 89 1.66 1.96 -15.62
C GLN A 89 0.96 3.20 -15.08
N SER A 90 0.75 3.24 -13.78
CA SER A 90 0.06 4.37 -13.18
C SER A 90 0.61 4.70 -11.80
N MET A 91 0.45 5.96 -11.41
CA MET A 91 0.79 6.41 -10.07
C MET A 91 -0.04 7.62 -9.68
N GLY A 92 -0.18 7.83 -8.39
CA GLY A 92 -0.90 8.99 -7.90
C GLY A 92 -1.06 9.02 -6.39
N TYR A 93 -1.97 9.89 -5.97
CA TYR A 93 -2.29 10.13 -4.56
C TYR A 93 -3.80 10.24 -4.40
N CYS A 94 -4.29 9.82 -3.23
CA CYS A 94 -5.63 10.13 -2.78
C CYS A 94 -5.56 10.81 -1.42
N ALA A 95 -6.42 11.80 -1.21
CA ALA A 95 -6.66 12.43 0.08
C ALA A 95 -8.16 12.31 0.38
N ARG A 96 -8.51 11.70 1.50
CA ARG A 96 -9.89 11.44 1.90
C ARG A 96 -10.13 11.87 3.33
N LYS A 97 -11.37 12.05 3.69
CA LYS A 97 -11.82 12.32 5.05
C LYS A 97 -12.99 11.40 5.41
N ASP A 98 -13.13 11.15 6.69
CA ASP A 98 -14.30 10.49 7.24
C ASP A 98 -15.41 11.48 7.67
N LYS A 99 -16.47 10.94 8.26
CA LYS A 99 -17.59 11.73 8.79
C LYS A 99 -17.22 12.69 9.93
N ASP A 100 -16.14 12.41 10.65
CA ASP A 100 -15.67 13.19 11.81
C ASP A 100 -14.65 14.26 11.37
N GLY A 101 -14.27 14.28 10.09
CA GLY A 101 -13.33 15.23 9.51
C GLY A 101 -11.88 14.78 9.61
N ASP A 102 -11.59 13.61 10.16
CA ASP A 102 -10.25 13.03 10.16
C ASP A 102 -9.83 12.68 8.74
N THR A 103 -8.62 13.06 8.38
CA THR A 103 -8.09 12.91 7.03
C THR A 103 -7.06 11.80 6.94
N HIS A 104 -7.00 11.13 5.81
CA HIS A 104 -5.89 10.26 5.44
C HIS A 104 -5.46 10.49 4.00
N SER A 105 -4.19 10.25 3.74
CA SER A 105 -3.63 10.27 2.39
C SER A 105 -2.84 9.01 2.10
N ILE A 106 -2.90 8.61 0.85
CA ILE A 106 -2.15 7.46 0.33
C ILE A 106 -1.44 7.84 -0.95
N SER A 107 -0.30 7.23 -1.21
CA SER A 107 0.26 7.10 -2.56
C SER A 107 -0.07 5.72 -3.10
N TRP A 108 -0.22 5.63 -4.42
CA TRP A 108 -0.47 4.37 -5.10
C TRP A 108 0.30 4.32 -6.43
N HIS A 109 0.62 3.12 -6.88
CA HIS A 109 1.24 2.89 -8.17
C HIS A 109 0.95 1.48 -8.70
N SER A 110 1.00 1.31 -10.01
CA SER A 110 1.05 0.01 -10.68
C SER A 110 2.24 -0.06 -11.62
N ALA A 111 2.88 -1.22 -11.70
CA ALA A 111 3.94 -1.49 -12.67
C ALA A 111 3.34 -1.70 -14.07
N PRO A 112 4.13 -1.56 -15.16
CA PRO A 112 3.65 -1.79 -16.51
C PRO A 112 3.04 -3.17 -16.72
N GLY A 113 1.76 -3.21 -17.10
CA GLY A 113 1.01 -4.45 -17.36
C GLY A 113 0.69 -5.29 -16.11
N ALA A 114 0.87 -4.77 -14.92
CA ALA A 114 0.53 -5.48 -13.68
C ALA A 114 -1.00 -5.54 -13.47
N ASP A 115 -1.49 -6.70 -13.05
CA ASP A 115 -2.91 -6.90 -12.70
C ASP A 115 -3.30 -6.18 -11.41
N LYS A 116 -2.34 -5.96 -10.51
CA LYS A 116 -2.53 -5.27 -9.24
C LYS A 116 -1.55 -4.13 -9.09
N GLY A 117 -2.03 -3.03 -8.54
CA GLY A 117 -1.19 -1.96 -8.02
C GLY A 117 -1.00 -2.08 -6.52
N MET A 118 -0.13 -1.23 -5.98
CA MET A 118 0.19 -1.13 -4.56
C MET A 118 -0.19 0.25 -4.03
N TRP A 119 -0.59 0.31 -2.78
CA TRP A 119 -0.83 1.57 -2.07
C TRP A 119 -0.13 1.57 -0.71
N LYS A 120 0.16 2.76 -0.20
CA LYS A 120 0.66 2.98 1.16
C LYS A 120 0.19 4.31 1.73
N SER A 121 0.00 4.37 3.04
CA SER A 121 -0.27 5.62 3.76
C SER A 121 0.88 6.60 3.60
N THR A 122 0.55 7.87 3.42
CA THR A 122 1.52 8.99 3.36
C THR A 122 1.29 10.01 4.46
N GLY A 123 0.15 9.94 5.15
CA GLY A 123 -0.18 10.81 6.28
C GLY A 123 -1.64 10.71 6.67
N GLY A 124 -1.99 11.40 7.76
CA GLY A 124 -3.36 11.47 8.26
C GLY A 124 -3.48 12.27 9.55
N THR A 125 -4.72 12.57 9.93
CA THR A 125 -5.08 13.23 11.18
C THR A 125 -6.00 12.33 12.01
N GLY A 126 -6.25 12.68 13.26
CA GLY A 126 -7.13 11.96 14.16
C GLY A 126 -6.82 10.47 14.22
N LYS A 127 -7.80 9.62 13.94
CA LYS A 127 -7.63 8.16 13.97
C LYS A 127 -6.63 7.61 12.93
N PHE A 128 -6.28 8.39 11.91
CA PHE A 128 -5.32 8.00 10.88
C PHE A 128 -3.89 8.51 11.17
N ALA A 129 -3.70 9.30 12.23
CA ALA A 129 -2.40 9.88 12.57
C ALA A 129 -1.36 8.79 12.86
N GLY A 130 -0.19 8.87 12.20
CA GLY A 130 0.92 7.94 12.41
C GLY A 130 0.71 6.52 11.86
N LYS A 131 -0.42 6.22 11.21
CA LYS A 131 -0.69 4.90 10.64
C LYS A 131 0.20 4.60 9.43
N GLN A 132 0.83 3.42 9.43
CA GLN A 132 1.73 2.94 8.37
C GLN A 132 1.07 1.78 7.60
N ASN A 133 -0.09 2.05 7.04
CA ASN A 133 -0.89 1.06 6.34
C ASN A 133 -0.46 0.94 4.88
N SER A 134 -0.58 -0.25 4.32
CA SER A 134 -0.24 -0.53 2.92
C SER A 134 -1.00 -1.74 2.40
N GLY A 135 -1.05 -1.89 1.09
CA GLY A 135 -1.72 -3.03 0.48
C GLY A 135 -1.72 -2.97 -1.03
N TRP A 136 -2.68 -3.63 -1.61
CA TRP A 136 -2.89 -3.78 -3.05
C TRP A 136 -4.22 -3.18 -3.48
N PHE A 137 -4.34 -2.85 -4.76
CA PHE A 137 -5.61 -2.55 -5.42
C PHE A 137 -5.66 -3.21 -6.80
N GLN A 138 -6.87 -3.44 -7.29
CA GLN A 138 -7.13 -4.01 -8.60
C GLN A 138 -8.37 -3.37 -9.21
N PHE A 139 -8.26 -2.91 -10.43
CA PHE A 139 -9.43 -2.43 -11.18
C PHE A 139 -10.38 -3.59 -11.46
N ALA A 140 -11.64 -3.43 -11.08
CA ALA A 140 -12.70 -4.40 -11.31
C ALA A 140 -13.52 -4.06 -12.55
N VAL A 141 -13.92 -2.80 -12.70
CA VAL A 141 -14.70 -2.29 -13.83
C VAL A 141 -14.50 -0.79 -13.98
N GLY A 142 -14.62 -0.27 -15.21
CA GLY A 142 -14.61 1.17 -15.49
C GLY A 142 -15.06 1.47 -16.93
N ASP A 143 -15.61 2.67 -17.13
CA ASP A 143 -16.10 3.16 -18.42
C ASP A 143 -15.49 4.52 -18.83
N GLY A 144 -14.43 4.94 -18.13
CA GLY A 144 -13.78 6.25 -18.29
C GLY A 144 -14.44 7.38 -17.50
N LYS A 145 -15.70 7.24 -17.09
CA LYS A 145 -16.42 8.18 -16.22
C LYS A 145 -16.42 7.71 -14.78
N MET A 146 -16.46 6.41 -14.59
CA MET A 146 -16.42 5.77 -13.29
C MET A 146 -15.48 4.56 -13.34
N ALA A 147 -14.80 4.31 -12.25
CA ALA A 147 -14.05 3.09 -12.05
C ALA A 147 -14.33 2.52 -10.64
N VAL A 148 -14.34 1.20 -10.57
CA VAL A 148 -14.44 0.47 -9.30
C VAL A 148 -13.15 -0.31 -9.12
N THR A 149 -12.56 -0.16 -7.95
CA THR A 149 -11.38 -0.94 -7.56
C THR A 149 -11.67 -1.77 -6.32
N ASN A 150 -11.27 -3.03 -6.34
CA ASN A 150 -11.12 -3.83 -5.14
C ASN A 150 -9.76 -3.51 -4.51
N TRP A 151 -9.71 -3.46 -3.21
CA TRP A 151 -8.46 -3.23 -2.49
C TRP A 151 -8.40 -4.06 -1.20
N GLY A 152 -7.20 -4.30 -0.73
CA GLY A 152 -6.95 -4.95 0.54
C GLY A 152 -5.56 -4.61 1.05
N GLY A 153 -5.29 -4.95 2.32
CA GLY A 153 -4.00 -4.69 2.90
C GLY A 153 -3.96 -4.81 4.41
N THR A 154 -2.91 -4.27 4.99
CA THR A 154 -2.71 -4.18 6.43
C THR A 154 -3.20 -2.82 6.91
N CYS A 155 -4.20 -2.83 7.80
CA CYS A 155 -4.78 -1.66 8.42
C CYS A 155 -4.68 -1.76 9.94
N GLN A 156 -4.13 -0.73 10.56
CA GLN A 156 -3.94 -0.66 12.01
C GLN A 156 -4.82 0.44 12.62
#